data_991543d82e6d3f36ccafdfa3b784c8c9
#
_entry.id   991543d82e6d3f36ccafdfa3b784c8c9
#
_cell.length_a   1.000
_cell.length_b   1.000
_cell.length_c   1.000
_cell.angle_alpha   90.00
_cell.angle_beta   90.00
_cell.angle_gamma   90.00
#
_symmetry.space_group_name_H-M   'P 1'
#
loop_
_entity.id
_entity.type
_entity.pdbx_description
1 polymer ?
#
loop_
_entity_poly.entity_id
_entity_poly.type
_entity_poly.pdbx_seq_one_letter_code
_entity_poly.pdbx_strand_id
1 'polypeptide(L)' 'MEPQKKLLMIVNPRAGRSKPRGPLYDAAAAFCDAGYLLSIRRTAAAGDARRIAEEAGGAYDTVVA' A
#
# COMPACT_ATOMS: atom_id res chain seq x y z
N MET A 1 12.05 -11.58 -19.74
CA MET A 1 10.89 -11.14 -18.96
C MET A 1 11.33 -10.21 -17.84
N GLU A 2 10.76 -9.04 -17.78
CA GLU A 2 11.12 -8.09 -16.75
C GLU A 2 10.44 -8.44 -15.43
N PRO A 3 11.14 -8.29 -14.33
CA PRO A 3 10.51 -8.50 -13.03
C PRO A 3 9.42 -7.47 -12.81
N GLN A 4 8.34 -7.93 -12.21
CA GLN A 4 7.23 -7.06 -11.88
C GLN A 4 7.64 -6.09 -10.78
N LYS A 5 7.25 -4.84 -10.93
CA LYS A 5 7.53 -3.84 -9.91
C LYS A 5 6.67 -4.07 -8.68
N LYS A 6 7.26 -3.89 -7.52
CA LYS A 6 6.59 -4.10 -6.25
C LYS A 6 6.20 -2.79 -5.63
N LEU A 7 4.95 -2.68 -5.21
CA LEU A 7 4.43 -1.49 -4.56
C LEU A 7 3.85 -1.85 -3.20
N LEU A 8 4.25 -1.11 -2.19
CA LEU A 8 3.70 -1.27 -0.85
C LEU A 8 2.75 -0.11 -0.58
N MET A 9 1.51 -0.44 -0.25
CA MET A 9 0.50 0.54 0.14
C MET A 9 0.27 0.44 1.64
N ILE A 10 0.46 1.54 2.34
CA ILE A 10 0.26 1.60 3.79
C ILE A 10 -1.03 2.34 4.05
N VAL A 11 -1.95 1.71 4.74
CA VAL A 11 -3.27 2.27 4.93
C VAL A 11 -3.61 2.42 6.41
N ASN A 12 -4.34 3.48 6.71
CA ASN A 12 -4.89 3.70 8.03
C ASN A 12 -6.35 3.26 8.01
N PRO A 13 -6.69 2.15 8.67
CA PRO A 13 -8.06 1.64 8.60
C PRO A 13 -9.11 2.60 9.16
N ARG A 14 -8.70 3.56 9.98
CA ARG A 14 -9.64 4.54 10.51
C ARG A 14 -10.02 5.60 9.49
N ALA A 15 -9.17 5.83 8.51
CA ALA A 15 -9.41 6.91 7.55
C ALA A 15 -10.50 6.58 6.54
N GLY A 16 -10.64 5.30 6.17
CA GLY A 16 -11.63 4.91 5.19
C GLY A 16 -12.60 3.88 5.67
N ARG A 17 -12.93 3.90 6.91
CA ARG A 17 -13.57 2.80 7.62
C ARG A 17 -14.95 2.41 7.16
N SER A 18 -15.68 3.24 6.51
CA SER A 18 -17.09 2.97 6.31
C SER A 18 -17.44 2.42 4.95
N LYS A 19 -16.49 2.31 4.05
CA LYS A 19 -16.81 1.97 2.68
C LYS A 19 -15.96 0.82 2.16
N PRO A 20 -16.57 -0.34 1.91
CA PRO A 20 -15.82 -1.49 1.38
C PRO A 20 -15.24 -1.21 0.00
N ARG A 21 -15.83 -0.31 -0.76
CA ARG A 21 -15.33 0.06 -2.08
C ARG A 21 -15.06 1.56 -2.13
N GLY A 22 -14.16 2.01 -1.28
CA GLY A 22 -13.82 3.42 -1.26
C GLY A 22 -12.59 3.72 -2.10
N PRO A 23 -12.00 4.89 -1.90
CA PRO A 23 -10.81 5.31 -2.62
C PRO A 23 -9.66 4.32 -2.53
N LEU A 24 -9.56 3.60 -1.42
CA LEU A 24 -8.51 2.60 -1.27
C LEU A 24 -8.66 1.48 -2.30
N TYR A 25 -9.87 0.99 -2.48
CA TYR A 25 -10.12 -0.06 -3.46
C TYR A 25 -9.76 0.41 -4.87
N ASP A 26 -10.21 1.61 -5.21
CA ASP A 26 -9.95 2.17 -6.53
C ASP A 26 -8.45 2.36 -6.77
N ALA A 27 -7.73 2.84 -5.78
CA ALA A 27 -6.29 3.01 -5.89
C ALA A 27 -5.59 1.67 -6.06
N ALA A 28 -5.97 0.68 -5.26
CA ALA A 28 -5.38 -0.64 -5.36
C ALA A 28 -5.61 -1.25 -6.73
N ALA A 29 -6.84 -1.14 -7.25
CA ALA A 29 -7.15 -1.67 -8.57
C ALA A 29 -6.34 -0.98 -9.65
N ALA A 30 -6.18 0.34 -9.56
CA ALA A 30 -5.41 1.11 -10.53
C ALA A 30 -3.94 0.66 -10.55
N PHE A 31 -3.35 0.44 -9.37
CA PHE A 31 -1.97 -0.01 -9.30
C PHE A 31 -1.82 -1.43 -9.86
N CYS A 32 -2.75 -2.31 -9.56
CA CYS A 32 -2.72 -3.65 -10.12
C CYS A 32 -2.86 -3.63 -11.63
N ASP A 33 -3.75 -2.79 -12.14
CA ASP A 33 -3.95 -2.66 -13.58
C ASP A 33 -2.71 -2.10 -14.28
N ALA A 34 -1.94 -1.30 -13.56
CA ALA A 34 -0.70 -0.74 -14.09
C ALA A 34 0.46 -1.75 -14.06
N GLY A 35 0.23 -2.94 -13.54
CA GLY A 35 1.23 -4.01 -13.55
C GLY A 35 2.05 -4.14 -12.29
N TYR A 36 1.68 -3.46 -11.23
CA TYR A 36 2.39 -3.58 -9.96
C TYR A 36 1.97 -4.83 -9.20
N LEU A 37 2.94 -5.43 -8.54
CA LEU A 37 2.66 -6.45 -7.54
C LEU A 37 2.38 -5.69 -6.22
N LEU A 38 1.13 -5.68 -5.81
CA LEU A 38 0.69 -4.83 -4.71
C LEU A 38 0.68 -5.57 -3.39
N SER A 39 1.28 -4.95 -2.38
CA SER A 39 1.17 -5.40 -0.99
C SER A 39 0.52 -4.31 -0.18
N ILE A 40 -0.34 -4.69 0.75
CA ILE A 40 -1.04 -3.72 1.59
C ILE A 40 -0.74 -4.01 3.05
N ARG A 41 -0.31 -2.99 3.78
CA ARG A 41 -0.07 -3.08 5.22
C ARG A 41 -0.95 -2.05 5.93
N ARG A 42 -1.56 -2.46 7.03
CA ARG A 42 -2.41 -1.56 7.81
C ARG A 42 -1.64 -1.04 9.01
N THR A 43 -1.93 0.21 9.36
CA THR A 43 -1.36 0.77 10.59
C THR A 43 -2.28 0.46 11.76
N ALA A 44 -1.68 0.32 12.95
CA ALA A 44 -2.43 0.08 14.18
C ALA A 44 -2.36 1.26 15.13
N ALA A 45 -1.31 2.06 15.02
CA ALA A 45 -1.09 3.17 15.93
C ALA A 45 -0.33 4.28 15.23
N ALA A 46 -0.27 5.43 15.89
CA ALA A 46 0.52 6.55 15.36
C ALA A 46 1.97 6.13 15.19
N GLY A 47 2.56 6.51 14.08
CA GLY A 47 3.95 6.19 13.78
C GLY A 47 4.16 4.86 13.09
N ASP A 48 3.14 4.02 12.98
CA ASP A 48 3.28 2.72 12.33
C ASP A 48 3.62 2.85 10.86
N ALA A 49 3.02 3.82 10.16
CA ALA A 49 3.29 3.99 8.75
C ALA A 49 4.77 4.22 8.50
N ARG A 50 5.40 5.06 9.32
CA ARG A 50 6.82 5.32 9.19
C ARG A 50 7.64 4.06 9.47
N ARG A 51 7.29 3.34 10.53
CA ARG A 51 8.00 2.12 10.88
C ARG A 51 7.88 1.08 9.76
N ILE A 52 6.68 0.91 9.23
CA ILE A 52 6.46 -0.04 8.15
C ILE A 52 7.29 0.35 6.92
N ALA A 53 7.29 1.63 6.58
CA ALA A 53 8.08 2.10 5.43
C ALA A 53 9.57 1.87 5.64
N GLU A 54 10.06 2.09 6.85
CA GLU A 54 11.47 1.85 7.16
C GLU A 54 11.81 0.37 7.11
N GLU A 55 10.92 -0.48 7.63
CA GLU A 55 11.14 -1.92 7.60
C GLU A 55 11.12 -2.46 6.19
N ALA A 56 10.28 -1.89 5.34
CA ALA A 56 10.21 -2.31 3.95
C ALA A 56 11.52 -2.04 3.21
N GLY A 57 12.21 -0.95 3.59
CA GLY A 57 13.52 -0.65 3.05
C GLY A 57 13.52 -0.65 1.55
N GLY A 58 14.43 -1.42 0.95
CA GLY A 58 14.53 -1.55 -0.49
C GLY A 58 13.75 -2.70 -1.09
N ALA A 59 12.86 -3.32 -0.33
CA ALA A 59 12.11 -4.47 -0.79
C ALA A 59 11.04 -4.10 -1.83
N TYR A 60 10.67 -2.84 -1.90
CA TYR A 60 9.64 -2.37 -2.81
C TYR A 60 10.17 -1.23 -3.67
N ASP A 61 9.68 -1.17 -4.91
CA ASP A 61 10.06 -0.10 -5.82
C ASP A 61 9.36 1.21 -5.47
N THR A 62 8.16 1.10 -4.90
CA THR A 62 7.36 2.28 -4.55
C THR A 62 6.64 2.00 -3.23
N VAL A 63 6.56 3.02 -2.39
CA VAL A 63 5.81 2.97 -1.14
C VAL A 63 4.82 4.12 -1.14
N VAL A 64 3.54 3.80 -0.94
CA VAL A 64 2.45 4.78 -0.91
C VAL A 64 1.83 4.75 0.48
N ALA A 65 1.69 5.92 1.09
CA ALA A 65 1.11 6.03 2.43
C ALA A 65 -0.17 6.85 2.42
#